data_07e7a2840cce9ce559c330c192416746
#
_entry.id   07e7a2840cce9ce559c330c192416746
#
_cell.length_a   1.000
_cell.length_b   1.000
_cell.length_c   1.000
_cell.angle_alpha   90.00
_cell.angle_beta   90.00
_cell.angle_gamma   90.00
#
_symmetry.space_group_name_H-M   'P 1'
#
loop_
_entity.id
_entity.type
_entity.pdbx_description
1 polymer ?
#
loop_
_entity_poly.entity_id
_entity_poly.type
_entity_poly.pdbx_seq_one_letter_code
_entity_poly.pdbx_strand_id
1 'polypeptide(L)'
;MDRGDEIISSLLEICEKESIPSAVFSGIGGCQSAELQVFIPETGSFETEQLEGMLELVSLNGNVVRDENNKLFHHTHALFTFKKDEHGIAGGHLKSSTVLYTAEIELRPTVGGSISRKYDPETGTGFWDFNG
;
A
#
# COMPACT_ATOMS: atom_id res chain seq x y z
N MET A 1 -5.82 -10.62 8.55
CA MET A 1 -6.36 -10.96 7.21
C MET A 1 -6.06 -12.40 6.92
N ASP A 2 -6.99 -13.05 6.27
CA ASP A 2 -6.94 -14.49 6.03
C ASP A 2 -6.53 -14.80 4.58
N ARG A 3 -6.29 -16.07 4.33
CA ARG A 3 -5.94 -16.55 2.99
C ARG A 3 -6.97 -16.13 1.93
N GLY A 4 -6.49 -15.52 0.86
CA GLY A 4 -7.29 -15.03 -0.25
C GLY A 4 -7.73 -13.58 -0.14
N ASP A 5 -7.55 -12.94 1.02
CA ASP A 5 -7.82 -11.50 1.15
C ASP A 5 -6.81 -10.70 0.33
N GLU A 6 -7.28 -9.64 -0.32
CA GLU A 6 -6.41 -8.65 -0.95
C GLU A 6 -6.16 -7.52 0.05
N ILE A 7 -4.88 -7.25 0.33
CA ILE A 7 -4.49 -6.36 1.44
C ILE A 7 -5.00 -4.93 1.25
N ILE A 8 -4.80 -4.34 0.08
CA ILE A 8 -5.13 -2.93 -0.15
C ILE A 8 -6.63 -2.71 -0.16
N SER A 9 -7.38 -3.51 -0.90
CA SER A 9 -8.84 -3.40 -0.93
C SER A 9 -9.47 -3.62 0.43
N SER A 10 -8.96 -4.57 1.21
CA SER A 10 -9.43 -4.83 2.58
C SER A 10 -9.20 -3.63 3.51
N LEU A 11 -8.03 -2.98 3.41
CA LEU A 11 -7.74 -1.76 4.20
C LEU A 11 -8.65 -0.59 3.82
N LEU A 12 -8.86 -0.38 2.52
CA LEU A 12 -9.75 0.68 2.03
C LEU A 12 -11.21 0.42 2.44
N GLU A 13 -11.67 -0.82 2.36
CA GLU A 13 -13.01 -1.22 2.79
C GLU A 13 -13.23 -0.98 4.29
N ILE A 14 -12.26 -1.33 5.14
CA ILE A 14 -12.31 -1.03 6.57
C ILE A 14 -12.40 0.48 6.82
N CYS A 15 -11.56 1.27 6.15
CA CYS A 15 -11.60 2.73 6.30
C CYS A 15 -12.93 3.34 5.86
N GLU A 16 -13.54 2.81 4.79
CA GLU A 16 -14.85 3.27 4.32
C GLU A 16 -15.96 2.88 5.30
N LYS A 17 -16.01 1.62 5.71
CA LYS A 17 -17.02 1.08 6.62
C LYS A 17 -17.00 1.76 7.98
N GLU A 18 -15.84 2.01 8.54
CA GLU A 18 -15.66 2.65 9.85
C GLU A 18 -15.61 4.18 9.78
N SER A 19 -15.82 4.76 8.57
CA SER A 19 -15.77 6.21 8.33
C SER A 19 -14.45 6.85 8.77
N ILE A 20 -13.33 6.15 8.56
CA ILE A 20 -12.00 6.64 8.89
C ILE A 20 -11.53 7.62 7.80
N PRO A 21 -11.29 8.90 8.16
CA PRO A 21 -10.91 9.90 7.17
C PRO A 21 -9.45 9.77 6.70
N SER A 22 -8.57 9.39 7.62
CA SER A 22 -7.16 9.14 7.35
C SER A 22 -6.55 8.20 8.39
N ALA A 23 -5.59 7.39 7.97
CA ALA A 23 -4.92 6.42 8.83
C ALA A 23 -3.52 6.13 8.32
N VAL A 24 -2.67 5.63 9.20
CA VAL A 24 -1.40 4.98 8.84
C VAL A 24 -1.49 3.50 9.20
N PHE A 25 -0.73 2.67 8.53
CA PHE A 25 -0.69 1.24 8.81
C PHE A 25 0.71 0.66 8.60
N SER A 26 0.95 -0.43 9.30
CA SER A 26 2.15 -1.25 9.15
C SER A 26 1.82 -2.71 9.40
N GLY A 27 2.63 -3.61 8.84
CA GLY A 27 2.39 -5.03 9.06
C GLY A 27 3.41 -5.94 8.41
N ILE A 28 3.16 -7.22 8.63
CA ILE A 28 3.92 -8.35 8.07
C ILE A 28 2.97 -9.45 7.65
N GLY A 29 3.44 -10.39 6.87
CA GLY A 29 2.59 -11.53 6.48
C GLY A 29 3.28 -12.50 5.52
N GLY A 30 2.48 -13.43 4.99
CA GLY A 30 2.86 -14.35 3.94
C GLY A 30 1.85 -14.26 2.79
N CYS A 31 2.32 -13.91 1.60
CA CYS A 31 1.48 -13.64 0.44
C CYS A 31 1.75 -14.65 -0.69
N GLN A 32 0.76 -14.80 -1.59
CA GLN A 32 0.89 -15.65 -2.78
C GLN A 32 1.14 -14.86 -4.06
N SER A 33 0.88 -13.56 -4.03
CA SER A 33 1.12 -12.67 -5.15
C SER A 33 1.28 -11.23 -4.67
N ALA A 34 2.00 -10.44 -5.45
CA ALA A 34 2.09 -9.00 -5.26
C ALA A 34 2.30 -8.31 -6.61
N GLU A 35 1.73 -7.13 -6.75
CA GLU A 35 1.98 -6.21 -7.85
C GLU A 35 2.68 -4.98 -7.30
N LEU A 36 3.95 -4.83 -7.68
CA LEU A 36 4.79 -3.71 -7.30
C LEU A 36 4.93 -2.72 -8.46
N GLN A 37 5.11 -1.45 -8.13
CA GLN A 37 5.40 -0.41 -9.09
C GLN A 37 6.67 0.33 -8.70
N VAL A 38 7.52 0.59 -9.69
CA VAL A 38 8.75 1.36 -9.53
C VAL A 38 8.71 2.53 -10.52
N PHE A 39 8.96 3.73 -10.03
CA PHE A 39 9.04 4.91 -10.87
C PHE A 39 10.37 4.94 -11.64
N ILE A 40 10.30 5.16 -12.94
CA ILE A 40 11.44 5.28 -13.85
C ILE A 40 11.57 6.74 -14.29
N PRO A 41 12.53 7.49 -13.71
CA PRO A 41 12.67 8.92 -13.99
C PRO A 41 12.91 9.24 -15.46
N GLU A 42 13.64 8.39 -16.17
CA GLU A 42 13.99 8.56 -17.58
C GLU A 42 12.78 8.58 -18.50
N THR A 43 11.73 7.86 -18.13
CA THR A 43 10.47 7.78 -18.90
C THR A 43 9.33 8.56 -18.28
N GLY A 44 9.49 8.99 -17.01
CA GLY A 44 8.42 9.63 -16.23
C GLY A 44 7.23 8.71 -15.95
N SER A 45 7.44 7.39 -15.99
CA SER A 45 6.39 6.38 -15.83
C SER A 45 6.72 5.36 -14.76
N PHE A 46 5.71 4.56 -14.38
CA PHE A 46 5.92 3.41 -13.49
C PHE A 46 6.06 2.13 -14.31
N GLU A 47 7.02 1.31 -13.94
CA GLU A 47 7.09 -0.09 -14.35
C GLU A 47 6.41 -0.96 -13.28
N THR A 48 5.72 -1.99 -13.75
CA THR A 48 5.02 -2.95 -12.90
C THR A 48 5.77 -4.27 -12.87
N GLU A 49 6.01 -4.79 -11.67
CA GLU A 49 6.58 -6.10 -11.43
C GLU A 49 5.55 -7.00 -10.75
N GLN A 50 5.29 -8.17 -11.34
CA GLN A 50 4.43 -9.19 -10.76
C GLN A 50 5.27 -10.24 -10.04
N LEU A 51 4.95 -10.48 -8.76
CA LEU A 51 5.54 -11.53 -7.96
C LEU A 51 4.48 -12.61 -7.67
N GLU A 52 4.87 -13.87 -7.80
CA GLU A 52 4.02 -15.02 -7.51
C GLU A 52 4.78 -16.10 -6.76
N GLY A 53 4.08 -16.89 -5.97
CA GLY A 53 4.60 -17.97 -5.16
C GLY A 53 4.54 -17.65 -3.67
N MET A 54 5.36 -18.32 -2.87
CA MET A 54 5.47 -17.98 -1.46
C MET A 54 6.32 -16.73 -1.27
N LEU A 55 5.68 -15.65 -0.85
CA LEU A 55 6.30 -14.35 -0.61
C LEU A 55 6.21 -14.02 0.88
N GLU A 56 7.35 -13.86 1.54
CA GLU A 56 7.38 -13.29 2.89
C GLU A 56 7.22 -11.77 2.78
N LEU A 57 6.11 -11.23 3.29
CA LEU A 57 5.92 -9.80 3.46
C LEU A 57 6.69 -9.35 4.70
N VAL A 58 7.92 -8.91 4.48
CA VAL A 58 8.86 -8.54 5.55
C VAL A 58 8.50 -7.19 6.17
N SER A 59 8.02 -6.26 5.35
CA SER A 59 7.62 -4.93 5.78
C SER A 59 6.54 -4.38 4.87
N LEU A 60 5.46 -3.94 5.48
CA LEU A 60 4.37 -3.19 4.86
C LEU A 60 4.21 -1.89 5.63
N ASN A 61 4.27 -0.77 4.93
CA ASN A 61 4.04 0.55 5.52
C ASN A 61 3.24 1.40 4.54
N GLY A 62 2.27 2.12 5.06
CA GLY A 62 1.49 2.99 4.22
C GLY A 62 0.53 3.87 4.98
N ASN A 63 -0.25 4.56 4.21
CA ASN A 63 -1.31 5.42 4.70
C ASN A 63 -2.53 5.37 3.78
N VAL A 64 -3.66 5.70 4.36
CA VAL A 64 -4.91 5.96 3.65
C VAL A 64 -5.33 7.37 3.98
N VAL A 65 -5.61 8.15 2.96
CA VAL A 65 -6.09 9.53 3.08
C VAL A 65 -7.21 9.78 2.08
N ARG A 66 -7.93 10.89 2.22
CA ARG A 66 -8.91 11.30 1.22
C ARG A 66 -8.31 12.38 0.32
N ASP A 67 -8.65 12.30 -0.97
CA ASP A 67 -8.30 13.33 -1.93
C ASP A 67 -9.30 14.51 -1.90
N GLU A 68 -9.09 15.49 -2.76
CA GLU A 68 -9.93 16.68 -2.91
C GLU A 68 -11.40 16.36 -3.23
N ASN A 69 -11.66 15.18 -3.79
CA ASN A 69 -13.00 14.68 -4.12
C ASN A 69 -13.59 13.78 -3.03
N ASN A 70 -12.98 13.75 -1.84
CA ASN A 70 -13.35 12.88 -0.71
C ASN A 70 -13.24 11.38 -1.01
N LYS A 71 -12.45 11.00 -2.03
CA LYS A 71 -12.18 9.62 -2.40
C LYS A 71 -10.99 9.08 -1.60
N LEU A 72 -11.10 7.87 -1.08
CA LEU A 72 -9.99 7.18 -0.42
C LEU A 72 -8.87 6.88 -1.40
N PHE A 73 -7.66 7.19 -0.97
CA PHE A 73 -6.42 6.93 -1.67
C PHE A 73 -5.42 6.30 -0.72
N HIS A 74 -4.71 5.28 -1.15
CA HIS A 74 -3.62 4.69 -0.39
C HIS A 74 -2.26 5.03 -1.00
N HIS A 75 -1.26 5.15 -0.14
CA HIS A 75 0.14 5.17 -0.53
C HIS A 75 0.86 4.13 0.32
N THR A 76 1.37 3.12 -0.33
CA THR A 76 1.87 1.91 0.34
C THR A 76 3.17 1.46 -0.28
N HIS A 77 4.15 1.19 0.57
CA HIS A 77 5.37 0.51 0.20
C HIS A 77 5.43 -0.86 0.87
N ALA A 78 6.02 -1.81 0.18
CA ALA A 78 6.23 -3.16 0.68
C ALA A 78 7.59 -3.70 0.29
N LEU A 79 8.12 -4.57 1.13
CA LEU A 79 9.32 -5.35 0.87
C LEU A 79 8.98 -6.83 1.04
N PHE A 80 9.30 -7.61 0.01
CA PHE A 80 9.12 -9.06 0.01
C PHE A 80 10.45 -9.77 -0.11
N THR A 81 10.56 -10.90 0.56
CA THR A 81 11.60 -11.89 0.31
C THR A 81 10.98 -13.19 -0.15
N PHE A 82 11.69 -13.92 -0.98
CA PHE A 82 11.27 -15.20 -1.51
C PHE A 82 12.48 -16.07 -1.81
N LYS A 83 12.25 -17.37 -1.88
CA LYS A 83 13.26 -18.33 -2.30
C LYS A 83 12.67 -19.20 -3.39
N LYS A 84 13.26 -19.11 -4.58
CA LYS A 84 13.02 -20.04 -5.68
C LYS A 84 14.24 -20.93 -5.83
N ASP A 85 15.21 -20.54 -6.61
CA ASP A 85 16.52 -21.21 -6.68
C ASP A 85 17.52 -20.49 -5.77
N GLU A 86 17.45 -19.18 -5.72
CA GLU A 86 18.22 -18.29 -4.84
C GLU A 86 17.27 -17.39 -4.02
N HIS A 87 17.79 -16.79 -2.94
CA HIS A 87 17.06 -15.76 -2.22
C HIS A 87 16.87 -14.52 -3.08
N GLY A 88 15.61 -14.10 -3.22
CA GLY A 88 15.22 -12.85 -3.87
C GLY A 88 14.68 -11.85 -2.87
N ILE A 89 14.82 -10.58 -3.21
CA ILE A 89 14.24 -9.44 -2.51
C ILE A 89 13.62 -8.53 -3.58
N ALA A 90 12.39 -8.11 -3.36
CA ALA A 90 11.74 -7.12 -4.21
C ALA A 90 10.89 -6.18 -3.37
N GLY A 91 10.86 -4.92 -3.73
CA GLY A 91 10.10 -3.91 -3.01
C GLY A 91 9.85 -2.66 -3.86
N GLY A 92 8.92 -1.86 -3.42
CA GLY A 92 8.51 -0.62 -4.06
C GLY A 92 7.11 -0.20 -3.65
N HIS A 93 6.46 0.60 -4.49
CA HIS A 93 5.03 0.88 -4.33
C HIS A 93 4.22 -0.41 -4.44
N LEU A 94 3.39 -0.67 -3.46
CA LEU A 94 2.47 -1.80 -3.51
C LEU A 94 1.15 -1.38 -4.14
N LYS A 95 0.80 -1.98 -5.26
CA LYS A 95 -0.50 -1.80 -5.89
C LYS A 95 -1.53 -2.80 -5.35
N SER A 96 -1.13 -4.07 -5.23
CA SER A 96 -1.98 -5.14 -4.69
C SER A 96 -1.14 -6.29 -4.15
N SER A 97 -1.69 -7.03 -3.20
CA SER A 97 -1.09 -8.28 -2.70
C SER A 97 -2.15 -9.18 -2.09
N THR A 98 -2.12 -10.46 -2.44
CA THR A 98 -3.05 -11.46 -1.94
C THR A 98 -2.39 -12.32 -0.87
N VAL A 99 -3.08 -12.47 0.24
CA VAL A 99 -2.61 -13.26 1.40
C VAL A 99 -2.60 -14.75 1.08
N LEU A 100 -1.50 -15.45 1.41
CA LEU A 100 -1.39 -16.90 1.33
C LEU A 100 -1.66 -17.58 2.67
N TYR A 101 -1.04 -17.09 3.74
CA TYR A 101 -1.19 -17.63 5.10
C TYR A 101 -1.94 -16.67 6.00
N THR A 102 -1.33 -15.55 6.32
CA THR A 102 -1.89 -14.48 7.13
C THR A 102 -1.24 -13.15 6.77
N ALA A 103 -1.93 -12.06 7.05
CA ALA A 103 -1.32 -10.74 7.15
C ALA A 103 -1.78 -10.09 8.45
N GLU A 104 -0.82 -9.73 9.28
CA GLU A 104 -1.02 -9.05 10.55
C GLU A 104 -0.69 -7.58 10.37
N ILE A 105 -1.74 -6.75 10.35
CA ILE A 105 -1.63 -5.33 10.01
C ILE A 105 -2.26 -4.50 11.11
N GLU A 106 -1.48 -3.56 11.65
CA GLU A 106 -1.96 -2.53 12.56
C GLU A 106 -2.40 -1.32 11.76
N LEU A 107 -3.67 -0.97 11.87
CA LEU A 107 -4.25 0.23 11.27
C LEU A 107 -4.55 1.25 12.37
N ARG A 108 -3.95 2.43 12.26
CA ARG A 108 -4.08 3.52 13.23
C ARG A 108 -4.73 4.74 12.59
N PRO A 109 -6.02 5.01 12.87
CA PRO A 109 -6.65 6.26 12.46
C PRO A 109 -5.95 7.48 13.04
N THR A 110 -5.91 8.56 12.27
CA THR A 110 -5.44 9.85 12.80
C THR A 110 -6.49 10.42 13.77
N VAL A 111 -6.02 11.03 14.84
CA VAL A 111 -6.88 11.65 15.87
C VAL A 111 -6.62 13.15 15.95
N GLY A 112 -7.66 13.92 16.30
CA GLY A 112 -7.55 15.37 16.41
C GLY A 112 -7.57 16.12 15.07
N GLY A 113 -7.87 15.44 13.98
CA GLY A 113 -7.96 15.98 12.63
C GLY A 113 -7.86 14.90 11.58
N SER A 114 -7.72 15.29 10.34
CA SER A 114 -7.47 14.38 9.22
C SER A 114 -6.34 14.89 8.34
N ILE A 115 -5.62 13.97 7.72
CA ILE A 115 -4.65 14.28 6.68
C ILE A 115 -5.35 14.08 5.34
N SER A 116 -5.27 15.07 4.47
CA SER A 116 -5.75 14.98 3.09
C SER A 116 -4.62 14.87 2.10
N ARG A 117 -4.95 14.65 0.84
CA ARG A 117 -4.00 14.60 -0.28
C ARG A 117 -4.35 15.66 -1.29
N LYS A 118 -3.36 16.41 -1.72
CA LYS A 118 -3.47 17.39 -2.78
C LYS A 118 -2.59 16.99 -3.96
N TYR A 119 -3.12 17.11 -5.16
CA TYR A 119 -2.36 16.89 -6.39
C TYR A 119 -1.38 18.04 -6.64
N ASP A 120 -0.16 17.69 -7.00
CA ASP A 120 0.90 18.64 -7.39
C ASP A 120 1.21 18.48 -8.89
N PRO A 121 0.89 19.49 -9.72
CA PRO A 121 1.14 19.42 -11.16
C PRO A 121 2.63 19.47 -11.54
N GLU A 122 3.50 19.99 -10.67
CA GLU A 122 4.94 20.04 -10.96
C GLU A 122 5.58 18.65 -10.92
N THR A 123 5.13 17.80 -10.01
CA THR A 123 5.64 16.42 -9.86
C THR A 123 4.75 15.37 -10.52
N GLY A 124 3.53 15.74 -10.91
CA GLY A 124 2.57 14.82 -11.51
C GLY A 124 1.96 13.81 -10.54
N THR A 125 2.13 14.02 -9.23
CA THR A 125 1.59 13.16 -8.18
C THR A 125 0.97 13.98 -7.05
N GLY A 126 0.47 13.34 -6.01
CA GLY A 126 -0.11 14.02 -4.87
C GLY A 126 0.66 13.74 -3.59
N PHE A 127 0.64 14.70 -2.70
CA PHE A 127 1.27 14.64 -1.39
C PHE A 127 0.26 14.95 -0.28
N TRP A 128 0.67 14.67 0.95
CA TRP A 128 -0.10 15.08 2.11
C TRP A 128 -0.28 16.60 2.13
N ASP A 129 -1.51 17.02 2.37
CA ASP A 129 -1.88 18.41 2.57
C ASP A 129 -2.27 18.64 4.04
N PHE A 130 -1.51 19.48 4.71
CA PHE A 130 -1.75 19.86 6.11
C PHE A 130 -2.47 21.22 6.24
N ASN A 131 -2.85 21.83 5.12
CA ASN A 131 -3.46 23.16 5.08
C ASN A 131 -4.98 23.11 4.82
N GLY A 132 -5.51 21.91 4.71
CA GLY A 132 -6.92 21.65 4.42
C GLY A 132 -7.85 21.72 5.60
#